data_94971e0dc4b72020a9d5410d5154db32
#
_entry.id   94971e0dc4b72020a9d5410d5154db32
#
_cell.length_a   1.000
_cell.length_b   1.000
_cell.length_c   1.000
_cell.angle_alpha   90.00
_cell.angle_beta   90.00
_cell.angle_gamma   90.00
#
_symmetry.space_group_name_H-M   'P 1'
#
loop_
_entity.id
_entity.type
_entity.pdbx_description
1 polymer ?
#
loop_
_entity_poly.entity_id
_entity_poly.type
_entity_poly.pdbx_seq_one_letter_code
_entity_poly.pdbx_strand_id
1 'polypeptide(L)'
;MNNTSENRGKCELALTVNGKPETVRVYPMERLLDVLRHELGLTGTKEGCGEGECGSCSVLMNGKLVNSCLVPVLQAAGTNLTTIEGIARGPQLSALQTAFLECGGAQCGICTPGMILASCQLLDKKPKPTLDDIREALSGNLCRCTGYMQIFDAVMEAARENPE
;
A
#
# COMPACT_ATOMS: atom_id res chain seq x y z
N MET A 1 4.74 10.84 37.48
CA MET A 1 3.28 10.62 37.46
C MET A 1 3.03 9.50 36.46
N ASN A 2 2.65 8.31 36.96
CA ASN A 2 2.56 7.08 36.16
C ASN A 2 1.34 7.13 35.25
N ASN A 3 1.58 7.04 33.96
CA ASN A 3 0.57 7.05 32.89
C ASN A 3 -0.12 5.67 32.78
N THR A 4 -0.72 5.19 33.86
CA THR A 4 -1.40 3.88 33.95
C THR A 4 -2.82 3.89 33.38
N SER A 5 -3.40 5.06 33.11
CA SER A 5 -4.76 5.19 32.56
C SER A 5 -4.84 5.06 31.03
N GLU A 6 -3.78 5.40 30.29
CA GLU A 6 -3.75 5.35 28.82
C GLU A 6 -3.57 3.93 28.24
N ASN A 7 -3.31 2.95 29.09
CA ASN A 7 -2.97 1.59 28.66
C ASN A 7 -4.10 0.56 28.84
N ARG A 8 -5.27 0.96 29.34
CA ARG A 8 -6.39 0.01 29.52
C ARG A 8 -7.00 -0.34 28.16
N GLY A 9 -6.93 -1.62 27.80
CA GLY A 9 -7.52 -2.16 26.57
C GLY A 9 -6.57 -2.25 25.37
N LYS A 10 -5.33 -1.75 25.46
CA LYS A 10 -4.31 -2.02 24.45
C LYS A 10 -3.74 -3.43 24.59
N CYS A 11 -3.53 -4.13 23.47
CA CYS A 11 -2.85 -5.42 23.39
C CYS A 11 -1.53 -5.28 22.62
N GLU A 12 -0.62 -6.20 22.87
CA GLU A 12 0.57 -6.39 22.04
C GLU A 12 0.20 -7.24 20.83
N LEU A 13 0.61 -6.78 19.65
CA LEU A 13 0.32 -7.44 18.40
C LEU A 13 1.61 -7.57 17.59
N ALA A 14 1.97 -8.83 17.28
CA ALA A 14 3.11 -9.13 16.43
C ALA A 14 2.67 -9.29 14.97
N LEU A 15 3.41 -8.69 14.05
CA LEU A 15 3.19 -8.77 12.61
C LEU A 15 4.54 -8.61 11.89
N THR A 16 4.57 -8.91 10.60
CA THR A 16 5.77 -8.64 9.78
C THR A 16 5.43 -7.51 8.81
N VAL A 17 6.25 -6.46 8.79
CA VAL A 17 6.05 -5.31 7.89
C VAL A 17 7.29 -5.09 7.06
N ASN A 18 7.14 -5.13 5.73
CA ASN A 18 8.22 -4.97 4.77
C ASN A 18 9.40 -5.92 5.06
N GLY A 19 9.06 -7.18 5.42
CA GLY A 19 10.02 -8.22 5.74
C GLY A 19 10.67 -8.13 7.13
N LYS A 20 10.28 -7.16 7.98
CA LYS A 20 10.80 -6.99 9.34
C LYS A 20 9.74 -7.39 10.36
N PRO A 21 10.09 -8.18 11.39
CA PRO A 21 9.18 -8.44 12.49
C PRO A 21 8.99 -7.15 13.32
N GLU A 22 7.74 -6.84 13.59
CA GLU A 22 7.34 -5.67 14.39
C GLU A 22 6.39 -6.11 15.50
N THR A 23 6.46 -5.43 16.63
CA THR A 23 5.50 -5.59 17.73
C THR A 23 4.98 -4.21 18.10
N VAL A 24 3.67 -4.05 18.04
CA VAL A 24 2.99 -2.79 18.34
C VAL A 24 2.03 -2.96 19.50
N ARG A 25 1.82 -1.89 20.29
CA ARG A 25 0.89 -1.87 21.39
C ARG A 25 -0.29 -0.96 21.06
N VAL A 26 -1.41 -1.55 20.69
CA VAL A 26 -2.52 -0.89 20.01
C VAL A 26 -3.88 -1.32 20.58
N TYR A 27 -4.93 -0.55 20.31
CA TYR A 27 -6.29 -1.01 20.54
C TYR A 27 -6.68 -2.01 19.44
N PRO A 28 -7.31 -3.16 19.79
CA PRO A 28 -7.61 -4.22 18.81
C PRO A 28 -8.40 -3.78 17.57
N MET A 29 -9.28 -2.80 17.76
CA MET A 29 -10.15 -2.27 16.71
C MET A 29 -9.63 -0.99 16.06
N GLU A 30 -8.41 -0.55 16.38
CA GLU A 30 -7.75 0.56 15.72
C GLU A 30 -7.55 0.23 14.22
N ARG A 31 -7.70 1.24 13.34
CA ARG A 31 -7.50 0.98 11.91
C ARG A 31 -6.04 0.64 11.61
N LEU A 32 -5.81 -0.37 10.79
CA LEU A 32 -4.45 -0.72 10.35
C LEU A 32 -3.72 0.50 9.75
N LEU A 33 -4.44 1.34 9.01
CA LEU A 33 -3.91 2.58 8.44
C LEU A 33 -3.27 3.48 9.51
N ASP A 34 -3.95 3.68 10.63
CA ASP A 34 -3.48 4.57 11.70
C ASP A 34 -2.24 3.97 12.38
N VAL A 35 -2.25 2.67 12.61
CA VAL A 35 -1.11 1.95 13.21
C VAL A 35 0.13 2.03 12.30
N LEU A 36 -0.04 1.79 11.00
CA LEU A 36 1.06 1.93 10.03
C LEU A 36 1.67 3.34 10.07
N ARG A 37 0.82 4.36 10.09
CA ARG A 37 1.26 5.76 10.00
C ARG A 37 1.78 6.35 11.30
N HIS A 38 1.14 6.04 12.43
CA HIS A 38 1.43 6.69 13.71
C HIS A 38 2.34 5.86 14.62
N GLU A 39 2.13 4.55 14.70
CA GLU A 39 2.94 3.68 15.55
C GLU A 39 4.23 3.23 14.84
N LEU A 40 4.14 2.89 13.53
CA LEU A 40 5.28 2.42 12.74
C LEU A 40 5.94 3.51 11.89
N GLY A 41 5.38 4.72 11.83
CA GLY A 41 5.95 5.85 11.06
C GLY A 41 5.93 5.67 9.54
N LEU A 42 5.17 4.67 9.03
CA LEU A 42 5.08 4.34 7.60
C LEU A 42 4.06 5.26 6.92
N THR A 43 4.44 6.51 6.71
CA THR A 43 3.54 7.57 6.21
C THR A 43 3.31 7.53 4.71
N GLY A 44 3.96 6.64 3.98
CA GLY A 44 3.76 6.42 2.54
C GLY A 44 2.34 5.92 2.24
N THR A 45 1.75 5.08 3.11
CA THR A 45 0.33 4.72 3.01
C THR A 45 -0.52 5.95 3.30
N LYS A 46 -1.40 6.35 2.36
CA LYS A 46 -2.15 7.61 2.42
C LYS A 46 -3.61 7.42 2.81
N GLU A 47 -4.19 8.41 3.46
CA GLU A 47 -5.63 8.47 3.67
C GLU A 47 -6.26 9.42 2.65
N GLY A 48 -7.26 8.92 1.91
CA GLY A 48 -8.10 9.73 1.02
C GLY A 48 -9.52 9.84 1.58
N CYS A 49 -10.35 8.81 1.42
CA CYS A 49 -11.74 8.82 1.87
C CYS A 49 -11.94 8.34 3.32
N GLY A 50 -11.09 7.44 3.82
CA GLY A 50 -11.28 6.77 5.13
C GLY A 50 -12.40 5.72 5.17
N GLU A 51 -13.07 5.46 4.05
CA GLU A 51 -14.31 4.67 3.92
C GLU A 51 -14.17 3.47 2.99
N GLY A 52 -12.93 3.14 2.57
CA GLY A 52 -12.65 1.97 1.74
C GLY A 52 -12.90 2.10 0.24
N GLU A 53 -13.26 3.29 -0.27
CA GLU A 53 -13.66 3.48 -1.66
C GLU A 53 -12.52 3.92 -2.60
N CYS A 54 -11.59 4.75 -2.11
CA CYS A 54 -10.63 5.41 -2.99
C CYS A 54 -9.32 4.65 -3.21
N GLY A 55 -9.01 3.63 -2.41
CA GLY A 55 -7.79 2.82 -2.53
C GLY A 55 -6.47 3.52 -2.20
N SER A 56 -6.45 4.79 -1.76
CA SER A 56 -5.20 5.49 -1.40
C SER A 56 -4.46 4.84 -0.23
N CYS A 57 -5.20 4.13 0.63
CA CYS A 57 -4.69 3.41 1.80
C CYS A 57 -4.37 1.94 1.52
N SER A 58 -4.36 1.52 0.25
CA SER A 58 -4.08 0.13 -0.12
C SER A 58 -2.71 -0.32 0.38
N VAL A 59 -2.67 -1.53 0.94
CA VAL A 59 -1.46 -2.27 1.32
C VAL A 59 -1.63 -3.72 0.88
N LEU A 60 -0.52 -4.47 0.77
CA LEU A 60 -0.60 -5.91 0.56
C LEU A 60 -0.55 -6.63 1.90
N MET A 61 -1.57 -7.40 2.22
CA MET A 61 -1.63 -8.28 3.40
C MET A 61 -1.60 -9.73 2.92
N ASN A 62 -0.52 -10.44 3.24
CA ASN A 62 -0.24 -11.78 2.70
C ASN A 62 -0.36 -11.83 1.16
N GLY A 63 0.17 -10.82 0.46
CA GLY A 63 0.13 -10.70 -1.00
C GLY A 63 -1.22 -10.28 -1.60
N LYS A 64 -2.24 -10.01 -0.77
CA LYS A 64 -3.56 -9.54 -1.24
C LYS A 64 -3.74 -8.06 -0.93
N LEU A 65 -4.20 -7.31 -1.92
CA LEU A 65 -4.50 -5.89 -1.77
C LEU A 65 -5.71 -5.69 -0.85
N VAL A 66 -5.53 -4.86 0.18
CA VAL A 66 -6.59 -4.50 1.13
C VAL A 66 -6.58 -3.00 1.41
N ASN A 67 -7.74 -2.43 1.69
CA ASN A 67 -7.88 -1.03 2.13
C ASN A 67 -7.64 -0.95 3.64
N SER A 68 -6.45 -0.52 4.06
CA SER A 68 -6.05 -0.50 5.46
C SER A 68 -6.92 0.39 6.37
N CYS A 69 -7.68 1.32 5.82
CA CYS A 69 -8.66 2.12 6.57
C CYS A 69 -9.87 1.31 7.07
N LEU A 70 -10.14 0.14 6.48
CA LEU A 70 -11.24 -0.76 6.87
C LEU A 70 -10.78 -1.98 7.66
N VAL A 71 -9.48 -2.20 7.78
CA VAL A 71 -8.92 -3.38 8.47
C VAL A 71 -8.70 -3.04 9.94
N PRO A 72 -9.42 -3.67 10.90
CA PRO A 72 -9.03 -3.62 12.30
C PRO A 72 -7.64 -4.24 12.47
N VAL A 73 -6.75 -3.57 13.21
CA VAL A 73 -5.36 -4.00 13.31
C VAL A 73 -5.20 -5.42 13.85
N LEU A 74 -6.14 -5.89 14.66
CA LEU A 74 -6.16 -7.26 15.17
C LEU A 74 -6.18 -8.31 14.05
N GLN A 75 -6.79 -8.01 12.90
CA GLN A 75 -6.79 -8.91 11.73
C GLN A 75 -5.41 -9.01 11.06
N ALA A 76 -4.51 -8.08 11.33
CA ALA A 76 -3.15 -8.11 10.82
C ALA A 76 -2.19 -8.93 11.70
N ALA A 77 -2.66 -9.47 12.84
CA ALA A 77 -1.84 -10.30 13.73
C ALA A 77 -1.25 -11.49 12.97
N GLY A 78 0.07 -11.67 13.08
CA GLY A 78 0.80 -12.78 12.43
C GLY A 78 0.82 -12.73 10.89
N THR A 79 0.39 -11.63 10.27
CA THR A 79 0.42 -11.48 8.80
C THR A 79 1.69 -10.80 8.31
N ASN A 80 1.95 -10.95 7.00
CA ASN A 80 2.97 -10.21 6.29
C ASN A 80 2.32 -9.02 5.57
N LEU A 81 2.73 -7.82 5.94
CA LEU A 81 2.30 -6.57 5.31
C LEU A 81 3.40 -6.03 4.40
N THR A 82 3.02 -5.59 3.22
CA THR A 82 3.89 -4.81 2.35
C THR A 82 3.24 -3.46 2.10
N THR A 83 3.96 -2.41 2.47
CA THR A 83 3.59 -1.01 2.20
C THR A 83 4.47 -0.47 1.07
N ILE A 84 4.21 0.76 0.62
CA ILE A 84 5.00 1.38 -0.46
C ILE A 84 6.49 1.48 -0.10
N GLU A 85 6.82 1.63 1.17
CA GLU A 85 8.21 1.67 1.66
C GLU A 85 8.95 0.35 1.47
N GLY A 86 8.22 -0.76 1.36
CA GLY A 86 8.79 -2.09 1.14
C GLY A 86 8.98 -2.47 -0.34
N ILE A 87 8.55 -1.63 -1.29
CA ILE A 87 8.66 -1.92 -2.72
C ILE A 87 10.07 -1.61 -3.26
N ALA A 88 10.71 -0.56 -2.75
CA ALA A 88 12.07 -0.22 -3.12
C ALA A 88 13.09 -1.19 -2.48
N ARG A 89 14.19 -1.46 -3.16
CA ARG A 89 15.31 -2.26 -2.66
C ARG A 89 16.44 -1.35 -2.22
N GLY A 90 16.43 -0.93 -0.95
CA GLY A 90 17.37 0.06 -0.44
C GLY A 90 17.20 1.41 -1.15
N PRO A 91 18.27 2.01 -1.69
CA PRO A 91 18.18 3.30 -2.40
C PRO A 91 17.63 3.18 -3.83
N GLN A 92 17.44 1.96 -4.35
CA GLN A 92 16.99 1.74 -5.72
C GLN A 92 15.47 1.60 -5.76
N LEU A 93 14.84 2.42 -6.59
CA LEU A 93 13.44 2.29 -6.91
C LEU A 93 13.19 0.99 -7.69
N SER A 94 12.02 0.39 -7.53
CA SER A 94 11.58 -0.71 -8.38
C SER A 94 11.32 -0.20 -9.80
N ALA A 95 11.32 -1.11 -10.81
CA ALA A 95 10.97 -0.77 -12.19
C ALA A 95 9.62 0.00 -12.25
N LEU A 96 8.63 -0.47 -11.49
CA LEU A 96 7.32 0.18 -11.44
C LEU A 96 7.39 1.60 -10.85
N GLN A 97 8.14 1.81 -9.77
CA GLN A 97 8.31 3.15 -9.20
C GLN A 97 9.04 4.09 -10.17
N THR A 98 10.07 3.60 -10.86
CA THR A 98 10.79 4.33 -11.89
C THR A 98 9.86 4.72 -13.03
N ALA A 99 9.10 3.77 -13.57
CA ALA A 99 8.14 4.03 -14.64
C ALA A 99 7.07 5.07 -14.23
N PHE A 100 6.59 5.05 -12.97
CA PHE A 100 5.67 6.08 -12.47
C PHE A 100 6.27 7.49 -12.48
N LEU A 101 7.57 7.62 -12.25
CA LEU A 101 8.27 8.91 -12.36
C LEU A 101 8.45 9.33 -13.83
N GLU A 102 8.90 8.42 -14.66
CA GLU A 102 9.24 8.70 -16.07
C GLU A 102 7.99 9.00 -16.92
N CYS A 103 6.91 8.24 -16.72
CA CYS A 103 5.64 8.46 -17.42
C CYS A 103 4.78 9.57 -16.81
N GLY A 104 5.19 10.17 -15.67
CA GLY A 104 4.38 11.20 -15.01
C GLY A 104 3.12 10.64 -14.34
N GLY A 105 3.14 9.38 -13.91
CA GLY A 105 2.02 8.69 -13.23
C GLY A 105 1.71 9.23 -11.84
N ALA A 106 2.51 10.17 -11.32
CA ALA A 106 2.31 10.82 -10.02
C ALA A 106 2.22 12.34 -10.19
N GLN A 107 1.18 12.96 -9.60
CA GLN A 107 1.04 14.41 -9.50
C GLN A 107 0.98 14.84 -8.03
N CYS A 108 -0.20 14.86 -7.38
CA CYS A 108 -0.29 15.22 -5.96
C CYS A 108 0.28 14.13 -5.01
N GLY A 109 0.41 12.89 -5.46
CA GLY A 109 1.04 11.78 -4.74
C GLY A 109 0.12 11.01 -3.80
N ILE A 110 -1.14 11.42 -3.57
CA ILE A 110 -2.04 10.77 -2.61
C ILE A 110 -2.44 9.36 -3.08
N CYS A 111 -2.80 9.17 -4.33
CA CYS A 111 -3.16 7.85 -4.85
C CYS A 111 -1.96 6.98 -5.22
N THR A 112 -0.79 7.57 -5.41
CA THR A 112 0.38 6.90 -5.99
C THR A 112 0.82 5.64 -5.25
N PRO A 113 0.92 5.61 -3.91
CA PRO A 113 1.29 4.40 -3.19
C PRO A 113 0.31 3.25 -3.42
N GLY A 114 -1.01 3.53 -3.35
CA GLY A 114 -2.05 2.53 -3.59
C GLY A 114 -2.04 2.02 -5.03
N MET A 115 -1.86 2.91 -6.01
CA MET A 115 -1.75 2.55 -7.43
C MET A 115 -0.55 1.63 -7.69
N ILE A 116 0.61 1.94 -7.11
CA ILE A 116 1.81 1.12 -7.25
C ILE A 116 1.58 -0.26 -6.63
N LEU A 117 1.03 -0.36 -5.42
CA LEU A 117 0.78 -1.66 -4.78
C LEU A 117 -0.26 -2.51 -5.52
N ALA A 118 -1.31 -1.89 -6.05
CA ALA A 118 -2.28 -2.58 -6.90
C ALA A 118 -1.63 -3.10 -8.19
N SER A 119 -0.76 -2.29 -8.80
CA SER A 119 0.01 -2.68 -9.99
C SER A 119 1.02 -3.79 -9.68
N CYS A 120 1.69 -3.76 -8.52
CA CYS A 120 2.55 -4.87 -8.09
C CYS A 120 1.76 -6.18 -8.04
N GLN A 121 0.58 -6.18 -7.40
CA GLN A 121 -0.24 -7.39 -7.33
C GLN A 121 -0.69 -7.89 -8.71
N LEU A 122 -0.97 -6.97 -9.65
CA LEU A 122 -1.29 -7.34 -11.02
C LEU A 122 -0.09 -8.01 -11.71
N LEU A 123 1.08 -7.36 -11.67
CA LEU A 123 2.28 -7.84 -12.36
C LEU A 123 2.80 -9.16 -11.80
N ASP A 124 2.64 -9.39 -10.49
CA ASP A 124 2.94 -10.69 -9.86
C ASP A 124 2.05 -11.81 -10.40
N LYS A 125 0.78 -11.54 -10.69
CA LYS A 125 -0.18 -12.51 -11.22
C LYS A 125 -0.11 -12.63 -12.75
N LYS A 126 0.14 -11.54 -13.42
CA LYS A 126 0.15 -11.41 -14.88
C LYS A 126 1.29 -10.50 -15.32
N PRO A 127 2.49 -11.03 -15.55
CA PRO A 127 3.67 -10.24 -15.91
C PRO A 127 3.52 -9.45 -17.22
N LYS A 128 2.65 -9.88 -18.12
CA LYS A 128 2.35 -9.20 -19.39
C LYS A 128 0.86 -8.86 -19.47
N PRO A 129 0.40 -7.84 -18.72
CA PRO A 129 -1.00 -7.46 -18.70
C PRO A 129 -1.40 -6.74 -19.99
N THR A 130 -2.66 -6.89 -20.37
CA THR A 130 -3.29 -6.01 -21.36
C THR A 130 -3.73 -4.70 -20.70
N LEU A 131 -4.06 -3.68 -21.49
CA LEU A 131 -4.60 -2.44 -20.96
C LEU A 131 -5.89 -2.64 -20.15
N ASP A 132 -6.72 -3.59 -20.55
CA ASP A 132 -7.96 -3.91 -19.84
C ASP A 132 -7.69 -4.60 -18.50
N ASP A 133 -6.68 -5.46 -18.41
CA ASP A 133 -6.23 -6.03 -17.13
C ASP A 133 -5.76 -4.94 -16.16
N ILE A 134 -5.05 -3.92 -16.67
CA ILE A 134 -4.58 -2.80 -15.85
C ILE A 134 -5.77 -1.97 -15.37
N ARG A 135 -6.73 -1.67 -16.24
CA ARG A 135 -7.95 -0.94 -15.88
C ARG A 135 -8.75 -1.66 -14.81
N GLU A 136 -8.91 -2.97 -14.96
CA GLU A 136 -9.60 -3.80 -13.97
C GLU A 136 -8.86 -3.81 -12.64
N ALA A 137 -7.56 -4.07 -12.65
CA ALA A 137 -6.75 -4.13 -11.42
C ALA A 137 -6.72 -2.80 -10.66
N LEU A 138 -6.76 -1.67 -11.36
CA LEU A 138 -6.75 -0.33 -10.77
C LEU A 138 -8.14 0.27 -10.53
N SER A 139 -9.21 -0.45 -10.85
CA SER A 139 -10.59 0.06 -10.72
C SER A 139 -10.98 0.47 -9.30
N GLY A 140 -10.35 -0.15 -8.29
CA GLY A 140 -10.52 0.19 -6.87
C GLY A 140 -9.64 1.33 -6.36
N ASN A 141 -8.82 1.96 -7.23
CA ASN A 141 -7.89 3.01 -6.87
C ASN A 141 -8.23 4.30 -7.64
N LEU A 142 -8.65 5.35 -6.94
CA LEU A 142 -9.08 6.59 -7.56
C LEU A 142 -7.97 7.63 -7.66
N CYS A 143 -7.80 8.21 -8.85
CA CYS A 143 -6.94 9.36 -9.09
C CYS A 143 -7.74 10.53 -9.66
N ARG A 144 -7.68 11.70 -8.99
CA ARG A 144 -8.38 12.91 -9.46
C ARG A 144 -7.52 13.78 -10.37
N CYS A 145 -6.21 13.53 -10.45
CA CYS A 145 -5.26 14.44 -11.07
C CYS A 145 -4.85 14.04 -12.49
N THR A 146 -4.50 12.74 -12.71
CA THR A 146 -3.78 12.28 -13.91
C THR A 146 -4.68 11.91 -15.08
N GLY A 147 -5.98 11.70 -14.86
CA GLY A 147 -6.86 11.12 -15.90
C GLY A 147 -6.48 9.67 -16.25
N TYR A 148 -5.65 9.01 -15.45
CA TYR A 148 -5.21 7.61 -15.51
C TYR A 148 -4.24 7.23 -16.63
N MET A 149 -4.19 7.96 -17.75
CA MET A 149 -3.39 7.53 -18.91
C MET A 149 -1.92 7.33 -18.56
N GLN A 150 -1.29 8.30 -17.90
CA GLN A 150 0.12 8.18 -17.47
C GLN A 150 0.35 7.05 -16.47
N ILE A 151 -0.66 6.72 -15.65
CA ILE A 151 -0.59 5.59 -14.73
C ILE A 151 -0.61 4.28 -15.52
N PHE A 152 -1.49 4.15 -16.51
CA PHE A 152 -1.54 2.96 -17.36
C PHE A 152 -0.25 2.78 -18.17
N ASP A 153 0.27 3.87 -18.72
CA ASP A 153 1.54 3.87 -19.44
C ASP A 153 2.70 3.41 -18.55
N ALA A 154 2.75 3.90 -17.29
CA ALA A 154 3.75 3.50 -16.32
C ALA A 154 3.68 1.98 -15.99
N VAL A 155 2.48 1.42 -15.84
CA VAL A 155 2.32 -0.01 -15.58
C VAL A 155 2.72 -0.84 -16.81
N MET A 156 2.35 -0.39 -18.02
CA MET A 156 2.75 -1.03 -19.27
C MET A 156 4.26 -1.01 -19.47
N GLU A 157 4.92 0.09 -19.15
CA GLU A 157 6.38 0.23 -19.26
C GLU A 157 7.09 -0.69 -18.28
N ALA A 158 6.69 -0.67 -17.00
CA ALA A 158 7.24 -1.58 -15.99
C ALA A 158 7.06 -3.06 -16.38
N ALA A 159 5.95 -3.41 -17.03
CA ALA A 159 5.70 -4.77 -17.51
C ALA A 159 6.66 -5.18 -18.64
N ARG A 160 7.14 -4.23 -19.47
CA ARG A 160 8.13 -4.51 -20.53
C ARG A 160 9.54 -4.73 -20.00
N GLU A 161 9.88 -4.00 -18.93
CA GLU A 161 11.19 -4.08 -18.28
C GLU A 161 11.36 -5.29 -17.36
N ASN A 162 10.27 -6.03 -17.07
CA ASN A 162 10.30 -7.19 -16.20
C ASN A 162 10.55 -8.45 -17.07
N PRO A 163 11.81 -8.86 -17.30
CA PRO A 163 12.10 -10.12 -17.96
C PRO A 163 11.66 -11.29 -17.08
N GLU A 164 11.15 -12.34 -17.68
CA GLU A 164 10.77 -13.60 -17.05
C GLU A 164 11.83 -14.17 -16.11
#